data_a8bbe3af4a5ce2b1bf5fb9fcd9983082
#
_entry.id   a8bbe3af4a5ce2b1bf5fb9fcd9983082
#
_cell.length_a   1.000
_cell.length_b   1.000
_cell.length_c   1.000
_cell.angle_alpha   90.00
_cell.angle_beta   90.00
_cell.angle_gamma   90.00
#
_symmetry.space_group_name_H-M   'P 1'
#
loop_
_entity.id
_entity.type
_entity.pdbx_description
1 polymer ?
#
loop_
_entity_poly.entity_id
_entity_poly.type
_entity_poly.pdbx_seq_one_letter_code
_entity_poly.pdbx_strand_id
1 'polypeptide(L)'
;MPSVYTDMTESEKQVAGYLTELGLYWRFQFPLFVYDERNRPRVWTPDFYIPRLGMFIEVCGSENFDYKYRDKIYYKNGFYVVFLHSYKDEAQWKKHLVKKIMEIVEFRHNEVQKMISSLVGYQQLVKTLKLLFEDLAKKQFTSARVRTSS
;
A
#
# COMPACT_ATOMS: atom_id res chain seq x y z
N MET A 1 4.30 31.11 -10.96
CA MET A 1 4.88 29.77 -11.05
C MET A 1 4.31 29.03 -12.24
N PRO A 2 5.14 28.36 -13.04
CA PRO A 2 4.60 27.51 -14.09
C PRO A 2 3.71 26.42 -13.48
N SER A 3 2.58 26.16 -14.12
CA SER A 3 1.68 25.08 -13.70
C SER A 3 2.36 23.73 -13.97
N VAL A 4 2.19 22.75 -13.08
CA VAL A 4 2.66 21.38 -13.29
C VAL A 4 2.16 20.76 -14.61
N TYR A 5 1.02 21.23 -15.10
CA TYR A 5 0.45 20.79 -16.38
C TYR A 5 1.27 21.22 -17.60
N THR A 6 2.16 22.20 -17.47
CA THR A 6 3.01 22.65 -18.58
C THR A 6 4.02 21.58 -18.99
N ASP A 7 4.44 20.73 -18.08
CA ASP A 7 5.43 19.69 -18.29
C ASP A 7 4.82 18.34 -18.67
N MET A 8 3.49 18.25 -18.70
CA MET A 8 2.76 17.02 -19.02
C MET A 8 2.52 16.88 -20.51
N THR A 9 2.60 15.64 -21.00
CA THR A 9 2.04 15.25 -22.30
C THR A 9 0.50 15.29 -22.26
N GLU A 10 -0.13 15.28 -23.44
CA GLU A 10 -1.60 15.26 -23.51
C GLU A 10 -2.21 14.02 -22.81
N SER A 11 -1.58 12.85 -22.95
CA SER A 11 -2.01 11.63 -22.26
C SER A 11 -1.90 11.76 -20.74
N GLU A 12 -0.81 12.34 -20.24
CA GLU A 12 -0.64 12.60 -18.82
C GLU A 12 -1.68 13.60 -18.28
N LYS A 13 -2.00 14.65 -19.05
CA LYS A 13 -3.08 15.58 -18.68
C LYS A 13 -4.44 14.91 -18.56
N GLN A 14 -4.75 13.98 -19.47
CA GLN A 14 -6.00 13.22 -19.42
C GLN A 14 -6.06 12.34 -18.16
N VAL A 15 -4.97 11.67 -17.82
CA VAL A 15 -4.89 10.87 -16.59
C VAL A 15 -5.00 11.75 -15.35
N ALA A 16 -4.30 12.87 -15.30
CA ALA A 16 -4.38 13.84 -14.20
C ALA A 16 -5.81 14.35 -13.99
N GLY A 17 -6.49 14.71 -15.07
CA GLY A 17 -7.90 15.12 -15.05
C GLY A 17 -8.82 14.05 -14.48
N TYR A 18 -8.64 12.81 -14.91
CA TYR A 18 -9.45 11.70 -14.40
C TYR A 18 -9.18 11.38 -12.92
N LEU A 19 -7.93 11.41 -12.48
CA LEU A 19 -7.59 11.26 -11.06
C LEU A 19 -8.27 12.33 -10.20
N THR A 20 -8.32 13.57 -10.70
CA THR A 20 -9.01 14.69 -10.04
C THR A 20 -10.53 14.46 -9.99
N GLU A 21 -11.14 13.97 -11.07
CA GLU A 21 -12.57 13.59 -11.10
C GLU A 21 -12.88 12.51 -10.05
N LEU A 22 -11.98 11.55 -9.86
CA LEU A 22 -12.11 10.50 -8.84
C LEU A 22 -11.90 11.02 -7.41
N GLY A 23 -11.55 12.29 -7.23
CA GLY A 23 -11.27 12.89 -5.93
C GLY A 23 -9.94 12.43 -5.32
N LEU A 24 -9.02 11.96 -6.13
CA LEU A 24 -7.70 11.49 -5.69
C LEU A 24 -6.67 12.61 -5.80
N TYR A 25 -5.98 12.87 -4.71
CA TYR A 25 -4.78 13.70 -4.73
C TYR A 25 -3.64 12.94 -5.38
N TRP A 26 -2.89 13.60 -6.25
CA TRP A 26 -1.78 13.02 -6.98
C TRP A 26 -0.57 13.96 -7.02
N ARG A 27 0.60 13.37 -7.15
CA ARG A 27 1.86 14.09 -7.39
C ARG A 27 2.43 13.62 -8.72
N PHE A 28 2.93 14.57 -9.49
CA PHE A 28 3.53 14.30 -10.80
C PHE A 28 5.04 14.08 -10.66
N GLN A 29 5.55 13.05 -11.32
CA GLN A 29 6.98 12.71 -11.38
C GLN A 29 7.62 12.53 -9.99
N PHE A 30 7.18 11.53 -9.27
CA PHE A 30 7.73 11.20 -7.95
C PHE A 30 8.90 10.20 -8.12
N PRO A 31 10.16 10.58 -7.76
CA PRO A 31 11.30 9.70 -7.93
C PRO A 31 11.29 8.54 -6.94
N LEU A 32 11.63 7.36 -7.44
CA LEU A 32 11.77 6.13 -6.65
C LEU A 32 13.19 5.57 -6.76
N PHE A 33 13.74 5.13 -5.64
CA PHE A 33 14.96 4.33 -5.63
C PHE A 33 14.59 2.85 -5.86
N VAL A 34 15.16 2.27 -6.88
CA VAL A 34 14.96 0.87 -7.24
C VAL A 34 16.31 0.17 -7.43
N TYR A 35 16.35 -1.11 -7.17
CA TYR A 35 17.47 -1.97 -7.53
C TYR A 35 17.13 -2.76 -8.78
N ASP A 36 17.97 -2.65 -9.80
CA ASP A 36 17.77 -3.38 -11.05
C ASP A 36 18.01 -4.90 -10.89
N GLU A 37 17.93 -5.66 -11.97
CA GLU A 37 18.13 -7.10 -11.93
C GLU A 37 19.53 -7.54 -11.47
N ARG A 38 20.52 -6.64 -11.59
CA ARG A 38 21.90 -6.84 -11.11
C ARG A 38 22.16 -6.22 -9.75
N ASN A 39 21.08 -5.84 -9.02
CA ASN A 39 21.14 -5.16 -7.73
C ASN A 39 21.91 -3.82 -7.75
N ARG A 40 21.93 -3.14 -8.88
CA ARG A 40 22.49 -1.80 -8.99
C ARG A 40 21.44 -0.76 -8.65
N PRO A 41 21.77 0.25 -7.84
CA PRO A 41 20.82 1.32 -7.52
C PRO A 41 20.48 2.16 -8.74
N ARG A 42 19.21 2.47 -8.90
CA ARG A 42 18.66 3.31 -9.96
C ARG A 42 17.63 4.26 -9.39
N VAL A 43 17.42 5.37 -10.07
CA VAL A 43 16.31 6.27 -9.79
C VAL A 43 15.37 6.22 -10.99
N TRP A 44 14.13 5.79 -10.74
CA TRP A 44 13.06 5.81 -11.73
C TRP A 44 11.97 6.76 -11.28
N THR A 45 11.33 7.40 -12.23
CA THR A 45 10.34 8.43 -11.93
C THR A 45 9.03 8.07 -12.62
N PRO A 46 8.12 7.33 -11.94
CA PRO A 46 6.78 7.11 -12.46
C PRO A 46 6.03 8.44 -12.62
N ASP A 47 5.09 8.47 -13.56
CA ASP A 47 4.40 9.71 -13.92
C ASP A 47 3.53 10.26 -12.78
N PHE A 48 2.84 9.39 -12.04
CA PHE A 48 1.99 9.80 -10.93
C PHE A 48 2.22 8.97 -9.68
N TYR A 49 2.12 9.63 -8.54
CA TYR A 49 2.05 9.01 -7.23
C TYR A 49 0.74 9.40 -6.54
N ILE A 50 0.03 8.41 -6.02
CA ILE A 50 -1.22 8.59 -5.28
C ILE A 50 -0.96 8.26 -3.81
N PRO A 51 -0.64 9.27 -2.96
CA PRO A 51 -0.21 9.03 -1.58
C PRO A 51 -1.25 8.27 -0.75
N ARG A 52 -2.51 8.59 -0.93
CA ARG A 52 -3.62 7.95 -0.21
C ARG A 52 -3.68 6.44 -0.43
N LEU A 53 -3.25 5.96 -1.59
CA LEU A 53 -3.27 4.56 -1.98
C LEU A 53 -1.88 3.90 -1.93
N GLY A 54 -0.80 4.69 -1.83
CA GLY A 54 0.57 4.19 -1.98
C GLY A 54 0.81 3.57 -3.36
N MET A 55 0.09 4.05 -4.36
CA MET A 55 0.07 3.54 -5.72
C MET A 55 0.77 4.52 -6.64
N PHE A 56 1.49 3.99 -7.63
CA PHE A 56 2.13 4.75 -8.69
C PHE A 56 1.48 4.42 -10.03
N ILE A 57 1.55 5.36 -10.96
CA ILE A 57 1.02 5.19 -12.31
C ILE A 57 2.10 5.55 -13.32
N GLU A 58 2.30 4.68 -14.30
CA GLU A 58 3.06 4.93 -15.52
C GLU A 58 2.09 5.08 -16.68
N VAL A 59 2.15 6.19 -17.37
CA VAL A 59 1.33 6.45 -18.56
C VAL A 59 2.07 5.97 -19.79
N CYS A 60 1.57 4.90 -20.38
CA CYS A 60 2.19 4.24 -21.52
C CYS A 60 1.62 4.83 -22.83
N GLY A 61 2.39 5.69 -23.48
CA GLY A 61 1.97 6.36 -24.71
C GLY A 61 2.27 5.60 -25.99
N SER A 62 2.95 4.45 -25.92
CA SER A 62 3.37 3.67 -27.08
C SER A 62 3.31 2.17 -26.82
N GLU A 63 2.76 1.41 -27.76
CA GLU A 63 2.77 -0.07 -27.67
C GLU A 63 4.14 -0.68 -28.05
N ASN A 64 5.05 0.09 -28.61
CA ASN A 64 6.37 -0.36 -29.03
C ASN A 64 7.39 -0.43 -27.89
N PHE A 65 7.07 0.09 -26.71
CA PHE A 65 7.93 0.05 -25.54
C PHE A 65 7.64 -1.19 -24.67
N ASP A 66 8.69 -1.89 -24.26
CA ASP A 66 8.55 -3.04 -23.37
C ASP A 66 8.42 -2.62 -21.90
N TYR A 67 7.19 -2.46 -21.45
CA TYR A 67 6.88 -2.14 -20.05
C TYR A 67 7.03 -3.33 -19.10
N LYS A 68 7.16 -4.56 -19.61
CA LYS A 68 7.29 -5.77 -18.78
C LYS A 68 8.53 -5.75 -17.90
N TYR A 69 9.63 -5.23 -18.44
CA TYR A 69 10.87 -5.08 -17.68
C TYR A 69 10.68 -4.08 -16.51
N ARG A 70 10.06 -2.94 -16.77
CA ARG A 70 9.78 -1.94 -15.73
C ARG A 70 8.85 -2.51 -14.64
N ASP A 71 7.80 -3.19 -15.04
CA ASP A 71 6.87 -3.83 -14.12
C ASP A 71 7.58 -4.85 -13.21
N LYS A 72 8.42 -5.70 -13.79
CA LYS A 72 9.22 -6.68 -13.05
C LYS A 72 10.13 -6.01 -12.00
N ILE A 73 10.80 -4.93 -12.35
CA ILE A 73 11.69 -4.22 -11.43
C ILE A 73 10.91 -3.51 -10.32
N TYR A 74 9.80 -2.85 -10.63
CA TYR A 74 8.94 -2.26 -9.60
C TYR A 74 8.41 -3.32 -8.64
N TYR A 75 7.95 -4.44 -9.15
CA TYR A 75 7.47 -5.55 -8.34
C TYR A 75 8.57 -6.12 -7.42
N LYS A 76 9.76 -6.33 -7.96
CA LYS A 76 10.94 -6.76 -7.18
C LYS A 76 11.24 -5.83 -6.00
N ASN A 77 11.05 -4.53 -6.18
CA ASN A 77 11.31 -3.50 -5.17
C ASN A 77 10.11 -3.20 -4.26
N GLY A 78 9.00 -3.92 -4.41
CA GLY A 78 7.83 -3.78 -3.55
C GLY A 78 6.96 -2.56 -3.88
N PHE A 79 7.09 -1.98 -5.05
CA PHE A 79 6.27 -0.85 -5.49
C PHE A 79 5.05 -1.32 -6.28
N TYR A 80 3.89 -0.79 -5.93
CA TYR A 80 2.65 -1.03 -6.67
C TYR A 80 2.49 0.02 -7.76
N VAL A 81 2.74 -0.39 -9.00
CA VAL A 81 2.70 0.48 -10.17
C VAL A 81 1.66 -0.02 -11.17
N VAL A 82 0.76 0.86 -11.59
CA VAL A 82 -0.26 0.59 -12.60
C VAL A 82 0.19 1.20 -13.92
N PHE A 83 0.20 0.39 -14.97
CA PHE A 83 0.54 0.83 -16.32
C PHE A 83 -0.73 1.14 -17.09
N LEU A 84 -0.92 2.40 -17.48
CA LEU A 84 -2.08 2.87 -18.24
C LEU A 84 -1.70 3.07 -19.70
N HIS A 85 -2.24 2.22 -20.56
CA HIS A 85 -1.99 2.27 -22.00
C HIS A 85 -2.91 3.30 -22.67
N SER A 86 -2.51 4.56 -22.62
CA SER A 86 -3.29 5.71 -23.11
C SER A 86 -3.49 5.76 -24.63
N TYR A 87 -2.68 4.99 -25.39
CA TYR A 87 -2.89 4.82 -26.83
C TYR A 87 -4.09 3.93 -27.17
N LYS A 88 -4.62 3.20 -26.20
CA LYS A 88 -5.84 2.42 -26.31
C LYS A 88 -7.06 3.31 -26.05
N ASP A 89 -8.25 2.74 -26.28
CA ASP A 89 -9.51 3.43 -26.01
C ASP A 89 -9.59 3.97 -24.58
N GLU A 90 -10.07 5.20 -24.43
CA GLU A 90 -10.18 5.91 -23.15
C GLU A 90 -10.99 5.12 -22.12
N ALA A 91 -12.10 4.51 -22.53
CA ALA A 91 -12.92 3.70 -21.65
C ALA A 91 -12.15 2.48 -21.11
N GLN A 92 -11.23 1.91 -21.87
CA GLN A 92 -10.43 0.75 -21.46
C GLN A 92 -9.42 1.10 -20.35
N TRP A 93 -8.63 2.17 -20.53
CA TRP A 93 -7.64 2.53 -19.51
C TRP A 93 -8.29 3.08 -18.25
N LYS A 94 -9.41 3.79 -18.37
CA LYS A 94 -10.20 4.25 -17.21
C LYS A 94 -10.74 3.08 -16.41
N LYS A 95 -11.34 2.09 -17.08
CA LYS A 95 -11.84 0.87 -16.44
C LYS A 95 -10.72 0.10 -15.74
N HIS A 96 -9.57 -0.03 -16.41
CA HIS A 96 -8.40 -0.69 -15.85
C HIS A 96 -7.91 0.03 -14.57
N LEU A 97 -7.81 1.34 -14.59
CA LEU A 97 -7.42 2.15 -13.43
C LEU A 97 -8.37 1.95 -12.25
N VAL A 98 -9.67 2.07 -12.49
CA VAL A 98 -10.68 1.90 -11.43
C VAL A 98 -10.61 0.49 -10.83
N LYS A 99 -10.46 -0.53 -11.67
CA LYS A 99 -10.29 -1.91 -11.20
C LYS A 99 -9.07 -2.05 -10.29
N LYS A 100 -7.93 -1.47 -10.66
CA LYS A 100 -6.71 -1.51 -9.87
C LYS A 100 -6.83 -0.75 -8.55
N ILE A 101 -7.53 0.37 -8.54
CA ILE A 101 -7.85 1.11 -7.31
C ILE A 101 -8.73 0.26 -6.39
N MET A 102 -9.76 -0.39 -6.92
CA MET A 102 -10.62 -1.27 -6.14
C MET A 102 -9.83 -2.45 -5.52
N GLU A 103 -8.96 -3.07 -6.29
CA GLU A 103 -8.11 -4.18 -5.82
C GLU A 103 -7.21 -3.75 -4.64
N ILE A 104 -6.60 -2.58 -4.71
CA ILE A 104 -5.72 -2.09 -3.62
C ILE A 104 -6.51 -1.68 -2.39
N VAL A 105 -7.67 -1.06 -2.57
CA VAL A 105 -8.57 -0.68 -1.47
C VAL A 105 -9.08 -1.92 -0.75
N GLU A 106 -9.49 -2.94 -1.47
CA GLU A 106 -9.95 -4.21 -0.91
C GLU A 106 -8.83 -4.94 -0.17
N PHE A 107 -7.64 -5.01 -0.76
CA PHE A 107 -6.47 -5.59 -0.10
C PHE A 107 -6.17 -4.90 1.23
N ARG A 108 -6.15 -3.57 1.27
CA ARG A 108 -5.92 -2.80 2.49
C ARG A 108 -7.02 -2.99 3.53
N HIS A 109 -8.27 -3.02 3.08
CA HIS A 109 -9.39 -3.29 3.97
C HIS A 109 -9.21 -4.65 4.67
N ASN A 110 -8.86 -5.69 3.93
CA ASN A 110 -8.62 -7.02 4.47
C ASN A 110 -7.43 -7.04 5.45
N GLU A 111 -6.33 -6.33 5.13
CA GLU A 111 -5.18 -6.22 6.04
C GLU A 111 -5.54 -5.50 7.34
N VAL A 112 -6.31 -4.43 7.28
CA VAL A 112 -6.81 -3.72 8.47
C VAL A 112 -7.70 -4.63 9.30
N GLN A 113 -8.59 -5.41 8.69
CA GLN A 113 -9.43 -6.37 9.39
C GLN A 113 -8.61 -7.46 10.10
N LYS A 114 -7.55 -7.95 9.48
CA LYS A 114 -6.62 -8.89 10.12
C LYS A 114 -5.92 -8.26 11.32
N MET A 115 -5.47 -7.02 11.21
CA MET A 115 -4.85 -6.29 12.32
C MET A 115 -5.81 -6.10 13.48
N ILE A 116 -7.06 -5.72 13.22
CA ILE A 116 -8.11 -5.58 14.26
C ILE A 116 -8.37 -6.91 14.93
N SER A 117 -8.50 -7.99 14.19
CA SER A 117 -8.71 -9.35 14.73
C SER A 117 -7.53 -9.79 15.60
N SER A 118 -6.29 -9.52 15.18
CA SER A 118 -5.08 -9.80 15.96
C SER A 118 -5.06 -8.99 17.26
N LEU A 119 -5.45 -7.72 17.22
CA LEU A 119 -5.52 -6.85 18.40
C LEU A 119 -6.55 -7.34 19.41
N VAL A 120 -7.73 -7.76 18.96
CA VAL A 120 -8.78 -8.34 19.82
C VAL A 120 -8.27 -9.61 20.49
N GLY A 121 -7.62 -10.51 19.74
CA GLY A 121 -6.99 -11.72 20.28
C GLY A 121 -5.92 -11.42 21.33
N TYR A 122 -5.09 -10.43 21.11
CA TYR A 122 -4.08 -9.96 22.05
C TYR A 122 -4.70 -9.41 23.34
N GLN A 123 -5.74 -8.59 23.25
CA GLN A 123 -6.46 -8.07 24.41
C GLN A 123 -7.08 -9.20 25.25
N GLN A 124 -7.66 -10.21 24.61
CA GLN A 124 -8.20 -11.37 25.29
C GLN A 124 -7.12 -12.18 26.00
N LEU A 125 -5.96 -12.37 25.38
CA LEU A 125 -4.82 -13.04 25.99
C LEU A 125 -4.33 -12.28 27.24
N VAL A 126 -4.21 -10.96 27.17
CA VAL A 126 -3.80 -10.12 28.32
C VAL A 126 -4.77 -10.27 29.48
N LYS A 127 -6.08 -10.26 29.24
CA LYS A 127 -7.10 -10.50 30.28
C LYS A 127 -6.93 -11.87 30.91
N THR A 128 -6.76 -12.91 30.10
CA THR A 128 -6.57 -14.28 30.60
C THR A 128 -5.32 -14.39 31.47
N LEU A 129 -4.19 -13.82 31.03
CA LEU A 129 -2.93 -13.83 31.79
C LEU A 129 -3.04 -13.09 33.13
N LYS A 130 -3.74 -11.96 33.17
CA LYS A 130 -3.99 -11.23 34.41
C LYS A 130 -4.77 -12.04 35.42
N LEU A 131 -5.84 -12.71 34.99
CA LEU A 131 -6.66 -13.58 35.85
C LEU A 131 -5.84 -14.75 36.39
N LEU A 132 -5.02 -15.39 35.55
CA LEU A 132 -4.14 -16.47 35.97
C LEU A 132 -3.10 -16.00 36.98
N PHE A 133 -2.51 -14.84 36.78
CA PHE A 133 -1.55 -14.25 37.70
C PHE A 133 -2.17 -13.99 39.08
N GLU A 134 -3.36 -13.40 39.12
CA GLU A 134 -4.08 -13.15 40.38
C GLU A 134 -4.42 -14.46 41.11
N ASP A 135 -4.86 -15.49 40.41
CA ASP A 135 -5.15 -16.78 40.98
C ASP A 135 -3.92 -17.46 41.59
N LEU A 136 -2.79 -17.43 40.88
CA LEU A 136 -1.52 -17.96 41.38
C LEU A 136 -1.02 -17.19 42.61
N ALA A 137 -1.16 -15.87 42.64
CA ALA A 137 -0.77 -15.03 43.77
C ALA A 137 -1.61 -15.38 45.05
N LYS A 138 -2.91 -15.58 44.89
CA LYS A 138 -3.80 -16.03 45.97
C LYS A 138 -3.41 -17.41 46.52
N LYS A 139 -3.07 -18.37 45.69
CA LYS A 139 -2.63 -19.71 46.09
C LYS A 139 -1.32 -19.66 46.88
N GLN A 140 -0.38 -18.87 46.49
CA GLN A 140 0.89 -18.68 47.26
C GLN A 140 0.66 -18.06 48.63
N PHE A 141 -0.23 -17.09 48.72
CA PHE A 141 -0.59 -16.47 50.04
C PHE A 141 -1.26 -17.45 50.98
N THR A 142 -2.15 -18.32 50.47
CA THR A 142 -2.82 -19.34 51.25
C THR A 142 -1.86 -20.41 51.76
N SER A 143 -0.90 -20.85 50.93
CA SER A 143 0.11 -21.83 51.34
C SER A 143 1.11 -21.28 52.38
N ALA A 144 1.46 -20.00 52.30
CA ALA A 144 2.30 -19.32 53.31
C ALA A 144 1.59 -19.23 54.68
N ARG A 145 0.27 -18.97 54.72
CA ARG A 145 -0.51 -18.94 55.96
C ARG A 145 -0.59 -20.29 56.64
N VAL A 146 -0.70 -21.37 55.89
CA VAL A 146 -0.73 -22.74 56.40
C VAL A 146 0.62 -23.12 57.02
N ARG A 147 1.75 -22.66 56.52
CA ARG A 147 3.09 -22.89 57.06
C ARG A 147 3.40 -22.12 58.34
N THR A 148 2.77 -21.01 58.59
CA THR A 148 2.94 -20.20 59.77
C THR A 148 2.03 -20.55 60.93
N SER A 149 1.00 -21.41 60.72
CA SER A 149 0.05 -21.88 61.74
C SER A 149 0.34 -23.30 62.26
N SER A 150 1.44 -23.89 61.83
CA SER A 150 2.00 -25.13 62.40
C SER A 150 3.27 -24.83 63.18
#